data_926e18b12e09c7f27f557330d6c0476e
#
_entry.id   926e18b12e09c7f27f557330d6c0476e
#
_cell.length_a   1.000
_cell.length_b   1.000
_cell.length_c   1.000
_cell.angle_alpha   90.00
_cell.angle_beta   90.00
_cell.angle_gamma   90.00
#
_symmetry.space_group_name_H-M   'P 1'
#
loop_
_entity.id
_entity.type
_entity.pdbx_description
1 polymer ?
#
loop_
_entity_poly.entity_id
_entity_poly.type
_entity_poly.pdbx_seq_one_letter_code
_entity_poly.pdbx_strand_id
1 'polypeptide(L)'
;EIGVRLVGSEMCIRDSTCGSAQIGSVGSWIIGFTFVALLISIWPCLIYGEMSAALPCAGGTYNYAKRGLNRVWANMAGWHYIVSVVAIGAGETLAFANYFKILMEQLGISIVKLDSRIIAIILVAVFLILNFRGIEQSGKAQTAFMFFFWGCSVCWFLYMIPKVHVEYFGGIAMNSLPPFNEMMYIFGLVWWCYTGFETCVSMGAETKYPQYTLPRALKISVFMVFALNALFQWFLVGLVPKEFYGILAAADAPYAEGLKAVGLVGFPIILLCIGIAFGGDLSTINPGIAAPARYIYTMAEDGALPKFLGKIHPKFKTPYVAVIVVGVINFILIATGSINYIASVSLISLAICYMIGCLSSVSYTHLRAHETDSYL
;
A
#
# COMPACT_ATOMS: atom_id res chain seq x y z
N GLU A 1 4.57 -1.35 19.90
CA GLU A 1 3.17 -1.64 19.52
C GLU A 1 2.67 -0.83 18.32
N ILE A 2 3.07 0.45 18.18
CA ILE A 2 2.62 1.32 17.08
C ILE A 2 3.17 0.82 15.73
N GLY A 3 4.42 0.38 15.65
CA GLY A 3 5.03 -0.09 14.39
C GLY A 3 4.37 -1.35 13.81
N VAL A 4 4.04 -2.35 14.64
CA VAL A 4 3.36 -3.59 14.20
C VAL A 4 1.97 -3.29 13.65
N ARG A 5 1.30 -2.31 14.27
CA ARG A 5 -0.07 -1.92 13.93
C ARG A 5 -0.17 -1.14 12.61
N LEU A 6 0.86 -0.33 12.32
CA LEU A 6 0.95 0.43 11.08
C LEU A 6 1.23 -0.45 9.84
N VAL A 7 2.18 -1.38 9.94
CA VAL A 7 2.56 -2.24 8.80
C VAL A 7 1.41 -3.12 8.34
N GLY A 8 0.65 -3.68 9.29
CA GLY A 8 -0.46 -4.58 8.94
C GLY A 8 -1.60 -3.89 8.20
N SER A 9 -1.84 -2.59 8.41
CA SER A 9 -2.93 -1.87 7.77
C SER A 9 -2.60 -1.43 6.34
N GLU A 10 -1.35 -1.05 6.07
CA GLU A 10 -0.97 -0.46 4.78
C GLU A 10 -0.82 -1.47 3.65
N MET A 11 -0.52 -2.72 3.97
CA MET A 11 -0.23 -3.74 2.96
C MET A 11 -1.45 -4.60 2.58
N CYS A 12 -2.48 -4.66 3.43
CA CYS A 12 -3.52 -5.68 3.29
C CYS A 12 -4.57 -5.43 2.20
N ILE A 13 -4.60 -4.26 1.55
CA ILE A 13 -5.81 -3.82 0.84
C ILE A 13 -5.58 -3.54 -0.64
N ARG A 14 -4.35 -3.34 -1.07
CA ARG A 14 -4.02 -3.00 -2.47
C ARG A 14 -4.44 -4.05 -3.49
N ASP A 15 -4.64 -5.29 -3.06
CA ASP A 15 -5.20 -6.34 -3.91
C ASP A 15 -6.66 -6.09 -4.28
N SER A 16 -7.36 -5.21 -3.54
CA SER A 16 -8.78 -4.94 -3.78
C SER A 16 -9.08 -4.37 -5.16
N THR A 17 -8.10 -3.78 -5.81
CA THR A 17 -8.27 -3.15 -7.14
C THR A 17 -7.28 -3.67 -8.18
N CYS A 18 -5.98 -3.41 -7.97
CA CYS A 18 -4.99 -3.69 -9.02
C CYS A 18 -4.63 -5.17 -9.16
N GLY A 19 -4.39 -5.87 -8.05
CA GLY A 19 -4.02 -7.29 -8.07
C GLY A 19 -5.15 -8.17 -8.58
N SER A 20 -6.34 -8.00 -8.02
CA SER A 20 -7.52 -8.82 -8.35
C SER A 20 -8.07 -8.59 -9.76
N ALA A 21 -7.94 -7.39 -10.33
CA ALA A 21 -8.31 -7.12 -11.73
C ALA A 21 -7.53 -8.01 -12.70
N GLN A 22 -6.30 -8.39 -12.34
CA GLN A 22 -5.44 -9.24 -13.15
C GLN A 22 -5.94 -10.70 -13.26
N ILE A 23 -6.87 -11.13 -12.41
CA ILE A 23 -7.57 -12.42 -12.55
C ILE A 23 -8.24 -12.50 -13.91
N GLY A 24 -8.73 -11.38 -14.45
CA GLY A 24 -9.29 -11.32 -15.79
C GLY A 24 -8.35 -11.79 -16.89
N SER A 25 -7.06 -11.58 -16.73
CA SER A 25 -6.02 -11.93 -17.72
C SER A 25 -5.35 -13.28 -17.46
N VAL A 26 -5.14 -13.65 -16.19
CA VAL A 26 -4.36 -14.86 -15.83
C VAL A 26 -5.16 -15.92 -15.06
N GLY A 27 -6.40 -15.63 -14.69
CA GLY A 27 -7.26 -16.57 -13.97
C GLY A 27 -6.65 -17.02 -12.64
N SER A 28 -6.73 -18.34 -12.36
CA SER A 28 -6.20 -18.94 -11.14
C SER A 28 -4.67 -18.86 -10.98
N TRP A 29 -3.91 -18.56 -12.04
CA TRP A 29 -2.47 -18.33 -11.97
C TRP A 29 -2.10 -17.13 -11.11
N ILE A 30 -3.05 -16.22 -10.85
CA ILE A 30 -2.84 -15.06 -9.97
C ILE A 30 -2.30 -15.46 -8.59
N ILE A 31 -2.77 -16.58 -8.04
CA ILE A 31 -2.30 -17.09 -6.73
C ILE A 31 -0.82 -17.47 -6.80
N GLY A 32 -0.38 -18.03 -7.93
CA GLY A 32 1.03 -18.32 -8.19
C GLY A 32 1.88 -17.05 -8.29
N PHE A 33 1.39 -16.02 -8.98
CA PHE A 33 2.07 -14.71 -9.03
C PHE A 33 2.16 -14.07 -7.64
N THR A 34 1.09 -14.16 -6.83
CA THR A 34 1.07 -13.68 -5.45
C THR A 34 2.10 -14.41 -4.58
N PHE A 35 2.26 -15.72 -4.77
CA PHE A 35 3.30 -16.50 -4.07
C PHE A 35 4.72 -16.09 -4.50
N VAL A 36 4.96 -15.91 -5.80
CA VAL A 36 6.27 -15.42 -6.29
C VAL A 36 6.55 -14.01 -5.77
N ALA A 37 5.55 -13.14 -5.74
CA ALA A 37 5.67 -11.80 -5.17
C ALA A 37 6.03 -11.83 -3.67
N LEU A 38 5.48 -12.76 -2.89
CA LEU A 38 5.90 -13.02 -1.51
C LEU A 38 7.40 -13.33 -1.44
N LEU A 39 7.87 -14.30 -2.23
CA LEU A 39 9.28 -14.74 -2.21
C LEU A 39 10.24 -13.58 -2.51
N ILE A 40 9.89 -12.72 -3.47
CA ILE A 40 10.69 -11.54 -3.81
C ILE A 40 10.63 -10.50 -2.69
N SER A 41 9.47 -10.31 -2.05
CA SER A 41 9.26 -9.29 -1.02
C SER A 41 9.92 -9.64 0.32
N ILE A 42 10.18 -10.91 0.59
CA ILE A 42 10.87 -11.35 1.83
C ILE A 42 12.24 -10.69 1.95
N TRP A 43 13.01 -10.60 0.87
CA TRP A 43 14.37 -10.07 0.92
C TRP A 43 14.44 -8.58 1.29
N PRO A 44 13.77 -7.66 0.59
CA PRO A 44 13.74 -6.26 1.02
C PRO A 44 13.18 -6.11 2.42
N CYS A 45 12.15 -6.88 2.79
CA CYS A 45 11.55 -6.84 4.11
C CYS A 45 12.54 -7.18 5.23
N LEU A 46 13.37 -8.23 5.04
CA LEU A 46 14.41 -8.61 6.00
C LEU A 46 15.50 -7.53 6.09
N ILE A 47 15.99 -7.04 4.95
CA ILE A 47 17.02 -6.01 4.87
C ILE A 47 16.55 -4.73 5.55
N TYR A 48 15.35 -4.27 5.27
CA TYR A 48 14.78 -3.09 5.93
C TYR A 48 14.55 -3.33 7.43
N GLY A 49 14.22 -4.57 7.83
CA GLY A 49 14.13 -4.98 9.21
C GLY A 49 15.47 -4.81 9.95
N GLU A 50 16.56 -5.27 9.36
CA GLU A 50 17.92 -5.12 9.92
C GLU A 50 18.36 -3.65 9.96
N MET A 51 18.17 -2.92 8.86
CA MET A 51 18.52 -1.51 8.79
C MET A 51 17.71 -0.66 9.78
N SER A 52 16.43 -0.95 9.98
CA SER A 52 15.60 -0.25 10.96
C SER A 52 15.97 -0.54 12.40
N ALA A 53 16.52 -1.73 12.67
CA ALA A 53 17.08 -2.07 13.99
C ALA A 53 18.43 -1.37 14.24
N ALA A 54 19.26 -1.29 13.21
CA ALA A 54 20.59 -0.67 13.31
C ALA A 54 20.53 0.87 13.32
N LEU A 55 19.59 1.46 12.57
CA LEU A 55 19.43 2.89 12.37
C LEU A 55 17.96 3.31 12.53
N PRO A 56 17.43 3.32 13.76
CA PRO A 56 16.05 3.76 14.01
C PRO A 56 15.95 5.29 13.92
N CYS A 57 15.68 5.80 12.72
CA CYS A 57 15.60 7.25 12.44
C CYS A 57 14.37 7.62 11.62
N ALA A 58 13.97 8.87 11.69
CA ALA A 58 12.97 9.41 10.75
C ALA A 58 13.60 9.51 9.36
N GLY A 59 12.79 9.30 8.30
CA GLY A 59 13.27 9.38 6.92
C GLY A 59 13.89 8.09 6.36
N GLY A 60 13.80 6.95 7.09
CA GLY A 60 14.06 5.58 6.60
C GLY A 60 15.15 5.45 5.53
N THR A 61 14.77 5.04 4.32
CA THR A 61 15.70 4.76 3.20
C THR A 61 16.59 5.94 2.83
N TYR A 62 16.10 7.18 2.95
CA TYR A 62 16.92 8.38 2.73
C TYR A 62 18.15 8.38 3.64
N ASN A 63 17.95 8.13 4.94
CA ASN A 63 19.04 8.11 5.91
C ASN A 63 19.92 6.88 5.77
N TYR A 64 19.38 5.73 5.35
CA TYR A 64 20.15 4.53 5.05
C TYR A 64 21.12 4.79 3.89
N ALA A 65 20.62 5.38 2.80
CA ALA A 65 21.44 5.73 1.65
C ALA A 65 22.47 6.83 1.96
N LYS A 66 22.13 7.79 2.82
CA LYS A 66 23.04 8.86 3.24
C LYS A 66 24.23 8.31 4.03
N ARG A 67 24.01 7.29 4.88
CA ARG A 67 25.07 6.68 5.71
C ARG A 67 25.80 5.56 5.00
N GLY A 68 25.11 4.73 4.23
CA GLY A 68 25.71 3.58 3.54
C GLY A 68 26.35 3.92 2.21
N LEU A 69 25.86 4.91 1.49
CA LEU A 69 26.34 5.28 0.15
C LEU A 69 26.84 6.74 0.13
N ASN A 70 25.98 7.66 -0.30
CA ASN A 70 26.30 9.09 -0.34
C ASN A 70 25.03 9.94 -0.48
N ARG A 71 25.23 11.28 -0.48
CA ARG A 71 24.12 12.25 -0.55
C ARG A 71 23.31 12.18 -1.85
N VAL A 72 23.91 11.82 -2.98
CA VAL A 72 23.21 11.72 -4.28
C VAL A 72 22.22 10.56 -4.21
N TRP A 73 22.64 9.36 -3.80
CA TRP A 73 21.79 8.20 -3.64
C TRP A 73 20.70 8.42 -2.59
N ALA A 74 21.02 9.14 -1.51
CA ALA A 74 20.03 9.52 -0.50
C ALA A 74 18.92 10.38 -1.12
N ASN A 75 19.28 11.41 -1.90
CA ASN A 75 18.31 12.27 -2.56
C ASN A 75 17.43 11.49 -3.54
N MET A 76 18.02 10.59 -4.33
CA MET A 76 17.26 9.71 -5.22
C MET A 76 16.26 8.84 -4.44
N ALA A 77 16.73 8.17 -3.38
CA ALA A 77 15.86 7.34 -2.53
C ALA A 77 14.72 8.17 -1.92
N GLY A 78 15.01 9.36 -1.40
CA GLY A 78 14.01 10.25 -0.82
C GLY A 78 12.93 10.68 -1.81
N TRP A 79 13.32 11.10 -3.02
CA TRP A 79 12.39 11.48 -4.06
C TRP A 79 11.51 10.32 -4.54
N HIS A 80 12.13 9.17 -4.81
CA HIS A 80 11.39 7.99 -5.24
C HIS A 80 10.43 7.49 -4.16
N TYR A 81 10.83 7.58 -2.88
CA TYR A 81 9.93 7.28 -1.77
C TYR A 81 8.72 8.23 -1.74
N ILE A 82 8.96 9.54 -1.81
CA ILE A 82 7.89 10.54 -1.77
C ILE A 82 6.90 10.29 -2.92
N VAL A 83 7.39 10.15 -4.15
CA VAL A 83 6.54 9.91 -5.33
C VAL A 83 5.71 8.63 -5.17
N SER A 84 6.36 7.54 -4.74
CA SER A 84 5.69 6.25 -4.57
C SER A 84 4.59 6.30 -3.52
N VAL A 85 4.89 6.79 -2.31
CA VAL A 85 3.94 6.73 -1.19
C VAL A 85 2.79 7.72 -1.37
N VAL A 86 3.04 8.87 -2.00
CA VAL A 86 1.95 9.79 -2.40
C VAL A 86 1.05 9.14 -3.45
N ALA A 87 1.63 8.44 -4.42
CA ALA A 87 0.85 7.71 -5.42
C ALA A 87 0.01 6.58 -4.77
N ILE A 88 0.56 5.86 -3.79
CA ILE A 88 -0.21 4.90 -2.99
C ILE A 88 -1.43 5.57 -2.36
N GLY A 89 -1.23 6.67 -1.63
CA GLY A 89 -2.33 7.40 -0.99
C GLY A 89 -3.41 7.85 -1.97
N ALA A 90 -3.02 8.34 -3.16
CA ALA A 90 -3.95 8.73 -4.21
C ALA A 90 -4.73 7.53 -4.78
N GLY A 91 -4.07 6.40 -5.01
CA GLY A 91 -4.68 5.16 -5.51
C GLY A 91 -5.70 4.60 -4.53
N GLU A 92 -5.34 4.48 -3.25
CA GLU A 92 -6.24 4.00 -2.19
C GLU A 92 -7.46 4.91 -2.01
N THR A 93 -7.28 6.22 -2.18
CA THR A 93 -8.40 7.16 -2.08
C THR A 93 -9.38 7.02 -3.24
N LEU A 94 -8.90 6.74 -4.45
CA LEU A 94 -9.75 6.40 -5.59
C LEU A 94 -10.44 5.04 -5.41
N ALA A 95 -9.73 4.05 -4.88
CA ALA A 95 -10.30 2.75 -4.55
C ALA A 95 -11.44 2.89 -3.54
N PHE A 96 -11.21 3.64 -2.45
CA PHE A 96 -12.27 3.99 -1.50
C PHE A 96 -13.49 4.56 -2.22
N ALA A 97 -13.30 5.55 -3.09
CA ALA A 97 -14.40 6.22 -3.78
C ALA A 97 -15.22 5.23 -4.65
N ASN A 98 -14.57 4.29 -5.31
CA ASN A 98 -15.22 3.29 -6.15
C ASN A 98 -16.03 2.28 -5.31
N TYR A 99 -15.44 1.71 -4.26
CA TYR A 99 -16.16 0.80 -3.35
C TYR A 99 -17.28 1.52 -2.58
N PHE A 100 -17.06 2.77 -2.18
CA PHE A 100 -18.08 3.59 -1.53
C PHE A 100 -19.29 3.85 -2.45
N LYS A 101 -19.07 4.12 -3.73
CA LYS A 101 -20.17 4.29 -4.70
C LYS A 101 -21.01 3.02 -4.84
N ILE A 102 -20.36 1.86 -4.93
CA ILE A 102 -21.04 0.57 -5.01
C ILE A 102 -21.82 0.29 -3.72
N LEU A 103 -21.23 0.60 -2.57
CA LEU A 103 -21.93 0.48 -1.29
C LEU A 103 -23.20 1.32 -1.24
N MET A 104 -23.13 2.59 -1.65
CA MET A 104 -24.28 3.47 -1.68
C MET A 104 -25.36 2.96 -2.65
N GLU A 105 -24.97 2.45 -3.81
CA GLU A 105 -25.88 1.82 -4.76
C GLU A 105 -26.63 0.62 -4.14
N GLN A 106 -25.92 -0.26 -3.41
CA GLN A 106 -26.53 -1.39 -2.72
C GLN A 106 -27.48 -0.99 -1.59
N LEU A 107 -27.27 0.19 -0.99
CA LEU A 107 -28.16 0.77 0.02
C LEU A 107 -29.33 1.58 -0.59
N GLY A 108 -29.46 1.61 -1.92
CA GLY A 108 -30.52 2.34 -2.61
C GLY A 108 -30.29 3.84 -2.72
N ILE A 109 -29.09 4.33 -2.39
CA ILE A 109 -28.71 5.75 -2.47
C ILE A 109 -27.99 6.00 -3.79
N SER A 110 -28.65 6.69 -4.72
CA SER A 110 -28.08 6.95 -6.04
C SER A 110 -27.08 8.11 -6.03
N ILE A 111 -25.80 7.79 -5.84
CA ILE A 111 -24.68 8.71 -6.08
C ILE A 111 -23.86 8.31 -7.33
N VAL A 112 -24.39 7.44 -8.16
CA VAL A 112 -23.69 6.87 -9.34
C VAL A 112 -23.19 7.95 -10.29
N LYS A 113 -23.92 9.07 -10.42
CA LYS A 113 -23.56 10.20 -11.27
C LYS A 113 -22.37 11.03 -10.75
N LEU A 114 -21.99 10.86 -9.48
CA LEU A 114 -20.86 11.58 -8.91
C LEU A 114 -19.55 10.95 -9.36
N ASP A 115 -18.64 11.73 -9.90
CA ASP A 115 -17.31 11.27 -10.28
C ASP A 115 -16.53 10.81 -9.02
N SER A 116 -15.93 9.62 -9.07
CA SER A 116 -15.12 9.06 -7.98
C SER A 116 -13.98 10.00 -7.57
N ARG A 117 -13.45 10.78 -8.51
CA ARG A 117 -12.40 11.79 -8.26
C ARG A 117 -12.85 12.85 -7.27
N ILE A 118 -14.12 13.28 -7.31
CA ILE A 118 -14.66 14.29 -6.41
C ILE A 118 -14.70 13.73 -4.98
N ILE A 119 -15.17 12.50 -4.81
CA ILE A 119 -15.20 11.81 -3.50
C ILE A 119 -13.77 11.68 -2.98
N ALA A 120 -12.84 11.25 -3.82
CA ALA A 120 -11.43 11.10 -3.49
C ALA A 120 -10.78 12.43 -3.05
N ILE A 121 -11.00 13.51 -3.79
CA ILE A 121 -10.49 14.85 -3.47
C ILE A 121 -11.01 15.34 -2.12
N ILE A 122 -12.31 15.17 -1.86
CA ILE A 122 -12.92 15.57 -0.57
C ILE A 122 -12.28 14.76 0.56
N LEU A 123 -12.09 13.46 0.38
CA LEU A 123 -11.50 12.59 1.40
C LEU A 123 -10.05 12.95 1.68
N VAL A 124 -9.22 13.16 0.66
CA VAL A 124 -7.83 13.64 0.84
C VAL A 124 -7.82 14.99 1.55
N ALA A 125 -8.71 15.94 1.19
CA ALA A 125 -8.78 17.23 1.86
C ALA A 125 -9.07 17.10 3.38
N VAL A 126 -9.96 16.19 3.75
CA VAL A 126 -10.24 15.89 5.17
C VAL A 126 -8.98 15.37 5.86
N PHE A 127 -8.29 14.38 5.29
CA PHE A 127 -7.07 13.83 5.88
C PHE A 127 -5.90 14.84 5.90
N LEU A 128 -5.81 15.74 4.92
CA LEU A 128 -4.84 16.83 4.94
C LEU A 128 -5.10 17.78 6.12
N ILE A 129 -6.35 18.14 6.39
CA ILE A 129 -6.72 18.99 7.54
C ILE A 129 -6.37 18.27 8.86
N LEU A 130 -6.62 16.96 8.96
CA LEU A 130 -6.27 16.17 10.14
C LEU A 130 -4.74 16.11 10.35
N ASN A 131 -3.97 15.86 9.30
CA ASN A 131 -2.51 15.87 9.37
C ASN A 131 -1.93 17.26 9.65
N PHE A 132 -2.51 18.31 9.07
CA PHE A 132 -2.13 19.70 9.36
C PHE A 132 -2.30 20.04 10.85
N ARG A 133 -3.39 19.56 11.46
CA ARG A 133 -3.68 19.77 12.91
C ARG A 133 -2.86 18.86 13.83
N GLY A 134 -2.10 17.92 13.31
CA GLY A 134 -1.26 17.03 14.12
C GLY A 134 -2.04 16.11 15.03
N ILE A 135 -3.13 15.54 14.56
CA ILE A 135 -3.97 14.66 15.38
C ILE A 135 -3.23 13.34 15.64
N GLU A 136 -2.65 13.23 16.85
CA GLU A 136 -1.95 12.01 17.33
C GLU A 136 -2.86 10.77 17.41
N GLN A 137 -4.16 10.93 17.29
CA GLN A 137 -5.13 9.83 17.31
C GLN A 137 -5.01 8.87 16.11
N SER A 138 -4.19 9.20 15.11
CA SER A 138 -4.06 8.41 13.89
C SER A 138 -3.69 6.94 14.15
N GLY A 139 -2.79 6.65 15.08
CA GLY A 139 -2.34 5.28 15.36
C GLY A 139 -3.40 4.38 16.00
N LYS A 140 -4.25 4.92 16.89
CA LYS A 140 -5.36 4.16 17.49
C LYS A 140 -6.50 3.96 16.49
N ALA A 141 -6.85 5.01 15.75
CA ALA A 141 -7.88 4.96 14.71
C ALA A 141 -7.47 3.96 13.60
N GLN A 142 -6.22 4.01 13.17
CA GLN A 142 -5.68 3.09 12.18
C GLN A 142 -5.72 1.62 12.65
N THR A 143 -5.40 1.37 13.91
CA THR A 143 -5.55 0.04 14.51
C THR A 143 -7.01 -0.42 14.52
N ALA A 144 -7.95 0.47 14.84
CA ALA A 144 -9.37 0.15 14.83
C ALA A 144 -9.86 -0.16 13.40
N PHE A 145 -9.44 0.61 12.40
CA PHE A 145 -9.76 0.35 10.99
C PHE A 145 -9.20 -1.00 10.53
N MET A 146 -7.97 -1.33 10.90
CA MET A 146 -7.36 -2.61 10.57
C MET A 146 -8.16 -3.80 11.17
N PHE A 147 -8.48 -3.77 12.45
CA PHE A 147 -9.29 -4.84 13.07
C PHE A 147 -10.70 -4.90 12.49
N PHE A 148 -11.28 -3.77 12.14
CA PHE A 148 -12.56 -3.70 11.46
C PHE A 148 -12.50 -4.39 10.08
N PHE A 149 -11.48 -4.08 9.27
CA PHE A 149 -11.24 -4.75 8.00
C PHE A 149 -11.09 -6.26 8.15
N TRP A 150 -10.27 -6.71 9.12
CA TRP A 150 -10.08 -8.14 9.38
C TRP A 150 -11.37 -8.83 9.82
N GLY A 151 -12.13 -8.19 10.70
CA GLY A 151 -13.44 -8.70 11.14
C GLY A 151 -14.41 -8.85 9.99
N CYS A 152 -14.55 -7.82 9.16
CA CYS A 152 -15.40 -7.87 7.96
C CYS A 152 -14.92 -8.95 6.98
N SER A 153 -13.61 -9.07 6.76
CA SER A 153 -13.03 -10.06 5.86
C SER A 153 -13.29 -11.49 6.33
N VAL A 154 -13.08 -11.79 7.61
CA VAL A 154 -13.37 -13.11 8.18
C VAL A 154 -14.86 -13.45 8.07
N CYS A 155 -15.74 -12.51 8.42
CA CYS A 155 -17.19 -12.70 8.27
C CYS A 155 -17.57 -12.95 6.81
N TRP A 156 -16.96 -12.20 5.88
CA TRP A 156 -17.20 -12.35 4.46
C TRP A 156 -16.72 -13.72 3.94
N PHE A 157 -15.52 -14.16 4.32
CA PHE A 157 -14.99 -15.48 3.95
C PHE A 157 -15.90 -16.60 4.46
N LEU A 158 -16.29 -16.57 5.74
CA LEU A 158 -17.19 -17.57 6.30
C LEU A 158 -18.54 -17.62 5.57
N TYR A 159 -19.08 -16.48 5.20
CA TYR A 159 -20.33 -16.40 4.44
C TYR A 159 -20.19 -16.94 3.01
N MET A 160 -19.03 -16.78 2.38
CA MET A 160 -18.78 -17.15 0.99
C MET A 160 -18.29 -18.59 0.80
N ILE A 161 -17.74 -19.27 1.83
CA ILE A 161 -17.26 -20.67 1.73
C ILE A 161 -18.25 -21.59 1.01
N PRO A 162 -19.57 -21.65 1.39
CA PRO A 162 -20.51 -22.57 0.78
C PRO A 162 -20.87 -22.22 -0.67
N LYS A 163 -20.44 -21.06 -1.19
CA LYS A 163 -20.75 -20.57 -2.53
C LYS A 163 -19.60 -20.74 -3.51
N VAL A 164 -18.45 -21.24 -3.02
CA VAL A 164 -17.27 -21.45 -3.85
C VAL A 164 -17.45 -22.71 -4.70
N HIS A 165 -17.22 -22.58 -5.99
CA HIS A 165 -17.28 -23.66 -6.96
C HIS A 165 -15.87 -24.13 -7.32
N VAL A 166 -15.51 -25.36 -6.91
CA VAL A 166 -14.17 -25.91 -7.13
C VAL A 166 -13.88 -26.08 -8.63
N GLU A 167 -14.89 -26.28 -9.44
CA GLU A 167 -14.80 -26.39 -10.91
C GLU A 167 -14.26 -25.12 -11.59
N TYR A 168 -14.42 -23.94 -10.98
CA TYR A 168 -13.93 -22.68 -11.52
C TYR A 168 -12.41 -22.52 -11.42
N PHE A 169 -11.74 -23.31 -10.57
CA PHE A 169 -10.28 -23.32 -10.45
C PHE A 169 -9.57 -23.99 -11.64
N GLY A 170 -10.29 -24.59 -12.56
CA GLY A 170 -9.73 -25.27 -13.76
C GLY A 170 -8.88 -24.41 -14.69
N GLY A 171 -8.58 -23.21 -14.31
CA GLY A 171 -7.51 -22.33 -14.81
C GLY A 171 -7.64 -21.91 -16.30
N ILE A 172 -6.91 -20.88 -16.65
CA ILE A 172 -6.53 -20.58 -18.03
C ILE A 172 -5.42 -21.58 -18.40
N ALA A 173 -5.53 -22.24 -19.56
CA ALA A 173 -4.48 -23.16 -20.02
C ALA A 173 -3.15 -22.39 -20.16
N MET A 174 -2.03 -23.04 -19.87
CA MET A 174 -0.71 -22.40 -19.91
C MET A 174 -0.40 -21.78 -21.29
N ASN A 175 -0.93 -22.38 -22.36
CA ASN A 175 -0.79 -21.90 -23.74
C ASN A 175 -1.63 -20.64 -24.05
N SER A 176 -2.54 -20.28 -23.17
CA SER A 176 -3.42 -19.11 -23.31
C SER A 176 -3.04 -17.96 -22.38
N LEU A 177 -1.89 -18.07 -21.68
CA LEU A 177 -1.35 -16.98 -20.89
C LEU A 177 -0.87 -15.85 -21.80
N PRO A 178 -0.94 -14.59 -21.30
CA PRO A 178 -0.43 -13.44 -22.02
C PRO A 178 1.08 -13.57 -22.35
N PRO A 179 1.59 -12.82 -23.34
CA PRO A 179 3.01 -12.79 -23.63
C PRO A 179 3.83 -12.30 -22.44
N PHE A 180 5.12 -12.66 -22.42
CA PHE A 180 6.00 -12.43 -21.25
C PHE A 180 6.04 -10.98 -20.76
N ASN A 181 6.04 -9.99 -21.65
CA ASN A 181 6.02 -8.57 -21.30
C ASN A 181 4.74 -8.18 -20.54
N GLU A 182 3.59 -8.70 -20.94
CA GLU A 182 2.32 -8.48 -20.27
C GLU A 182 2.26 -9.21 -18.93
N MET A 183 2.78 -10.45 -18.87
CA MET A 183 2.92 -11.17 -17.59
C MET A 183 3.80 -10.41 -16.59
N MET A 184 4.88 -9.77 -17.04
CA MET A 184 5.72 -8.94 -16.17
C MET A 184 4.99 -7.70 -15.65
N TYR A 185 4.17 -7.07 -16.49
CA TYR A 185 3.31 -5.96 -16.06
C TYR A 185 2.28 -6.41 -15.00
N ILE A 186 1.58 -7.52 -15.27
CA ILE A 186 0.63 -8.14 -14.35
C ILE A 186 1.33 -8.48 -13.02
N PHE A 187 2.49 -9.12 -13.09
CA PHE A 187 3.30 -9.45 -11.93
C PHE A 187 3.67 -8.18 -11.13
N GLY A 188 4.04 -7.11 -11.80
CA GLY A 188 4.34 -5.82 -11.17
C GLY A 188 3.15 -5.29 -10.36
N LEU A 189 1.93 -5.33 -10.91
CA LEU A 189 0.72 -4.90 -10.22
C LEU A 189 0.37 -5.79 -9.01
N VAL A 190 0.59 -7.11 -9.12
CA VAL A 190 0.44 -8.04 -7.99
C VAL A 190 1.51 -7.78 -6.94
N TRP A 191 2.76 -7.53 -7.34
CA TRP A 191 3.85 -7.22 -6.42
C TRP A 191 3.63 -5.88 -5.71
N TRP A 192 2.97 -4.92 -6.34
CA TRP A 192 2.61 -3.65 -5.70
C TRP A 192 1.81 -3.84 -4.40
N CYS A 193 1.01 -4.92 -4.30
CA CYS A 193 0.27 -5.26 -3.09
C CYS A 193 1.16 -5.55 -1.88
N TYR A 194 2.42 -5.94 -2.10
CA TYR A 194 3.41 -6.20 -1.05
C TYR A 194 4.24 -4.98 -0.65
N THR A 195 4.05 -3.86 -1.30
CA THR A 195 4.80 -2.63 -1.03
C THR A 195 4.15 -1.79 0.05
N GLY A 196 4.92 -0.92 0.74
CA GLY A 196 4.41 -0.02 1.78
C GLY A 196 4.92 -0.31 3.19
N PHE A 197 5.59 -1.46 3.41
CA PHE A 197 6.17 -1.77 4.72
C PHE A 197 7.25 -0.76 5.15
N GLU A 198 7.87 -0.07 4.23
CA GLU A 198 8.86 0.98 4.49
C GLU A 198 8.27 2.23 5.15
N THR A 199 6.96 2.43 5.12
CA THR A 199 6.31 3.54 5.81
C THR A 199 6.46 3.42 7.33
N CYS A 200 6.40 2.22 7.90
CA CYS A 200 6.66 2.02 9.32
C CYS A 200 8.13 2.27 9.68
N VAL A 201 9.06 2.00 8.76
CA VAL A 201 10.48 2.29 8.96
C VAL A 201 10.72 3.79 9.03
N SER A 202 9.97 4.59 8.29
CA SER A 202 10.02 6.07 8.35
C SER A 202 9.63 6.64 9.72
N MET A 203 8.89 5.85 10.51
CA MET A 203 8.43 6.19 11.86
C MET A 203 9.29 5.55 12.96
N GLY A 204 10.46 5.03 12.62
CA GLY A 204 11.35 4.33 13.54
C GLY A 204 11.72 5.13 14.80
N ALA A 205 11.90 6.45 14.67
CA ALA A 205 12.19 7.34 15.78
C ALA A 205 11.03 7.47 16.81
N GLU A 206 9.79 7.19 16.39
CA GLU A 206 8.60 7.29 17.25
C GLU A 206 8.19 5.92 17.84
N THR A 207 8.87 4.85 17.44
CA THR A 207 8.55 3.48 17.84
C THR A 207 9.24 3.10 19.15
N LYS A 208 8.52 2.51 20.09
CA LYS A 208 9.10 1.96 21.33
C LYS A 208 9.87 0.67 21.00
N TYR A 209 11.11 0.60 21.47
CA TYR A 209 12.02 -0.54 21.23
C TYR A 209 12.14 -0.91 19.74
N PRO A 210 12.51 0.07 18.86
CA PRO A 210 12.46 -0.10 17.41
C PRO A 210 13.30 -1.28 16.93
N GLN A 211 14.43 -1.56 17.59
CA GLN A 211 15.37 -2.66 17.26
C GLN A 211 14.73 -4.06 17.33
N TYR A 212 13.65 -4.23 18.11
CA TYR A 212 12.93 -5.50 18.21
C TYR A 212 11.59 -5.46 17.53
N THR A 213 10.90 -4.31 17.63
CA THR A 213 9.51 -4.17 17.17
C THR A 213 9.43 -4.11 15.64
N LEU A 214 10.28 -3.32 15.00
CA LEU A 214 10.24 -3.13 13.55
C LEU A 214 10.57 -4.41 12.77
N PRO A 215 11.68 -5.14 13.05
CA PRO A 215 11.97 -6.38 12.32
C PRO A 215 10.90 -7.46 12.46
N ARG A 216 10.28 -7.56 13.65
CA ARG A 216 9.17 -8.50 13.88
C ARG A 216 7.92 -8.10 13.13
N ALA A 217 7.58 -6.81 13.16
CA ALA A 217 6.43 -6.27 12.47
C ALA A 217 6.52 -6.54 10.96
N LEU A 218 7.66 -6.23 10.36
CA LEU A 218 7.92 -6.43 8.94
C LEU A 218 7.79 -7.89 8.53
N LYS A 219 8.41 -8.82 9.28
CA LYS A 219 8.31 -10.26 9.01
C LYS A 219 6.87 -10.76 9.07
N ILE A 220 6.14 -10.39 10.11
CA ILE A 220 4.74 -10.83 10.26
C ILE A 220 3.88 -10.26 9.14
N SER A 221 4.04 -8.99 8.81
CA SER A 221 3.19 -8.31 7.84
C SER A 221 3.30 -8.90 6.44
N VAL A 222 4.49 -9.25 5.94
CA VAL A 222 4.65 -9.79 4.60
C VAL A 222 3.92 -11.13 4.42
N PHE A 223 3.92 -12.00 5.46
CA PHE A 223 3.15 -13.25 5.43
C PHE A 223 1.65 -13.02 5.59
N MET A 224 1.24 -12.04 6.41
CA MET A 224 -0.18 -11.70 6.57
C MET A 224 -0.77 -11.13 5.28
N VAL A 225 -0.03 -10.29 4.59
CA VAL A 225 -0.39 -9.77 3.26
C VAL A 225 -0.59 -10.90 2.26
N PHE A 226 0.35 -11.84 2.22
CA PHE A 226 0.21 -13.02 1.37
C PHE A 226 -1.07 -13.81 1.68
N ALA A 227 -1.28 -14.12 2.96
CA ALA A 227 -2.44 -14.92 3.37
C ALA A 227 -3.76 -14.24 2.98
N LEU A 228 -3.87 -12.93 3.20
CA LEU A 228 -5.07 -12.19 2.85
C LEU A 228 -5.29 -12.09 1.33
N ASN A 229 -4.26 -11.67 0.59
CA ASN A 229 -4.37 -11.53 -0.86
C ASN A 229 -4.68 -12.88 -1.51
N ALA A 230 -3.97 -13.94 -1.11
CA ALA A 230 -4.22 -15.28 -1.63
C ALA A 230 -5.64 -15.78 -1.30
N LEU A 231 -6.16 -15.49 -0.10
CA LEU A 231 -7.53 -15.83 0.27
C LEU A 231 -8.56 -15.06 -0.56
N PHE A 232 -8.42 -13.74 -0.68
CA PHE A 232 -9.33 -12.94 -1.48
C PHE A 232 -9.32 -13.36 -2.95
N GLN A 233 -8.16 -13.58 -3.53
CA GLN A 233 -8.00 -14.07 -4.90
C GLN A 233 -8.59 -15.47 -5.06
N TRP A 234 -8.36 -16.37 -4.09
CA TRP A 234 -8.92 -17.71 -4.08
C TRP A 234 -10.45 -17.68 -4.11
N PHE A 235 -11.06 -16.84 -3.25
CA PHE A 235 -12.51 -16.68 -3.25
C PHE A 235 -13.01 -16.10 -4.57
N LEU A 236 -12.36 -15.07 -5.11
CA LEU A 236 -12.80 -14.45 -6.36
C LEU A 236 -12.74 -15.43 -7.54
N VAL A 237 -11.66 -16.20 -7.64
CA VAL A 237 -11.53 -17.26 -8.67
C VAL A 237 -12.61 -18.34 -8.50
N GLY A 238 -12.89 -18.75 -7.26
CA GLY A 238 -13.89 -19.79 -6.98
C GLY A 238 -15.35 -19.33 -7.03
N LEU A 239 -15.61 -18.02 -7.06
CA LEU A 239 -16.95 -17.45 -7.14
C LEU A 239 -17.31 -16.99 -8.55
N VAL A 240 -16.32 -16.56 -9.35
CA VAL A 240 -16.56 -15.95 -10.68
C VAL A 240 -16.10 -16.89 -11.78
N PRO A 241 -17.02 -17.40 -12.62
CA PRO A 241 -16.66 -18.23 -13.76
C PRO A 241 -15.90 -17.43 -14.82
N LYS A 242 -15.13 -18.14 -15.65
CA LYS A 242 -14.24 -17.55 -16.68
C LYS A 242 -14.95 -16.60 -17.66
N GLU A 243 -16.21 -16.83 -17.91
CA GLU A 243 -17.04 -16.00 -18.82
C GLU A 243 -17.11 -14.54 -18.39
N PHE A 244 -16.97 -14.27 -17.08
CA PHE A 244 -17.00 -12.93 -16.50
C PHE A 244 -15.62 -12.31 -16.26
N TYR A 245 -14.52 -12.97 -16.63
CA TYR A 245 -13.16 -12.44 -16.42
C TYR A 245 -12.92 -11.11 -17.14
N GLY A 246 -13.57 -10.89 -18.30
CA GLY A 246 -13.52 -9.60 -18.97
C GLY A 246 -14.07 -8.44 -18.13
N ILE A 247 -15.09 -8.71 -17.29
CA ILE A 247 -15.65 -7.72 -16.37
C ILE A 247 -14.62 -7.39 -15.28
N LEU A 248 -13.94 -8.41 -14.72
CA LEU A 248 -12.90 -8.20 -13.69
C LEU A 248 -11.75 -7.35 -14.22
N ALA A 249 -11.28 -7.63 -15.44
CA ALA A 249 -10.16 -6.91 -16.05
C ALA A 249 -10.49 -5.42 -16.30
N ALA A 250 -11.74 -5.09 -16.56
CA ALA A 250 -12.20 -3.73 -16.84
C ALA A 250 -12.69 -2.97 -15.61
N ALA A 251 -12.84 -3.64 -14.46
CA ALA A 251 -13.49 -3.08 -13.28
C ALA A 251 -12.53 -2.26 -12.43
N ASP A 252 -13.02 -1.10 -11.94
CA ASP A 252 -12.34 -0.29 -10.93
C ASP A 252 -12.52 -0.83 -9.49
N ALA A 253 -13.47 -1.77 -9.29
CA ALA A 253 -13.72 -2.49 -8.04
C ALA A 253 -14.00 -3.97 -8.31
N PRO A 254 -12.97 -4.77 -8.70
CA PRO A 254 -13.15 -6.11 -9.27
C PRO A 254 -13.90 -7.09 -8.37
N TYR A 255 -13.70 -7.07 -7.07
CA TYR A 255 -14.44 -7.95 -6.14
C TYR A 255 -15.94 -7.68 -6.17
N ALA A 256 -16.35 -6.42 -6.09
CA ALA A 256 -17.75 -6.06 -6.04
C ALA A 256 -18.44 -6.26 -7.40
N GLU A 257 -17.77 -5.88 -8.49
CA GLU A 257 -18.30 -6.06 -9.85
C GLU A 257 -18.36 -7.56 -10.24
N GLY A 258 -17.36 -8.36 -9.83
CA GLY A 258 -17.40 -9.81 -10.03
C GLY A 258 -18.57 -10.47 -9.29
N LEU A 259 -18.83 -10.07 -8.04
CA LEU A 259 -20.01 -10.57 -7.30
C LEU A 259 -21.33 -10.15 -7.94
N LYS A 260 -21.44 -8.92 -8.44
CA LYS A 260 -22.62 -8.46 -9.19
C LYS A 260 -22.85 -9.31 -10.44
N ALA A 261 -21.79 -9.61 -11.20
CA ALA A 261 -21.87 -10.38 -12.43
C ALA A 261 -22.44 -11.79 -12.22
N VAL A 262 -22.15 -12.40 -11.07
CA VAL A 262 -22.67 -13.74 -10.70
C VAL A 262 -23.95 -13.68 -9.88
N GLY A 263 -24.58 -12.51 -9.74
CA GLY A 263 -25.85 -12.32 -9.04
C GLY A 263 -25.75 -12.37 -7.51
N LEU A 264 -24.56 -12.31 -6.94
CA LEU A 264 -24.35 -12.28 -5.48
C LEU A 264 -24.43 -10.83 -4.97
N VAL A 265 -25.61 -10.24 -5.04
CA VAL A 265 -25.90 -8.84 -4.65
C VAL A 265 -26.39 -8.72 -3.21
N GLY A 266 -26.47 -7.48 -2.70
CA GLY A 266 -26.95 -7.18 -1.36
C GLY A 266 -25.92 -7.42 -0.27
N PHE A 267 -26.24 -8.22 0.76
CA PHE A 267 -25.40 -8.40 1.96
C PHE A 267 -23.92 -8.71 1.68
N PRO A 268 -23.56 -9.65 0.78
CA PRO A 268 -22.14 -9.95 0.54
C PRO A 268 -21.34 -8.79 -0.05
N ILE A 269 -21.94 -8.00 -0.95
CA ILE A 269 -21.30 -6.81 -1.50
C ILE A 269 -21.23 -5.70 -0.45
N ILE A 270 -22.30 -5.49 0.33
CA ILE A 270 -22.33 -4.49 1.40
C ILE A 270 -21.23 -4.77 2.41
N LEU A 271 -21.11 -6.01 2.92
CA LEU A 271 -20.09 -6.39 3.89
C LEU A 271 -18.68 -6.22 3.34
N LEU A 272 -18.46 -6.63 2.09
CA LEU A 272 -17.18 -6.48 1.40
C LEU A 272 -16.81 -5.00 1.24
N CYS A 273 -17.71 -4.18 0.70
CA CYS A 273 -17.45 -2.75 0.46
C CYS A 273 -17.25 -1.97 1.75
N ILE A 274 -17.99 -2.28 2.82
CA ILE A 274 -17.77 -1.67 4.13
C ILE A 274 -16.39 -2.05 4.66
N GLY A 275 -16.00 -3.32 4.58
CA GLY A 275 -14.69 -3.78 5.03
C GLY A 275 -13.55 -3.11 4.27
N ILE A 276 -13.59 -3.12 2.95
CA ILE A 276 -12.55 -2.53 2.10
C ILE A 276 -12.51 -1.02 2.28
N ALA A 277 -13.60 -0.29 2.03
CA ALA A 277 -13.59 1.17 2.07
C ALA A 277 -13.28 1.71 3.47
N PHE A 278 -14.08 1.35 4.48
CA PHE A 278 -13.97 1.96 5.81
C PHE A 278 -12.91 1.30 6.71
N GLY A 279 -12.59 0.05 6.50
CA GLY A 279 -11.53 -0.63 7.25
C GLY A 279 -10.19 -0.47 6.57
N GLY A 280 -10.16 -0.81 5.32
CA GLY A 280 -8.98 -0.91 4.51
C GLY A 280 -8.43 0.41 4.02
N ASP A 281 -9.07 0.98 3.03
CA ASP A 281 -8.57 2.16 2.32
C ASP A 281 -8.36 3.35 3.27
N LEU A 282 -9.30 3.60 4.22
CA LEU A 282 -9.13 4.66 5.21
C LEU A 282 -7.90 4.49 6.09
N SER A 283 -7.47 3.25 6.37
CA SER A 283 -6.28 3.01 7.18
C SER A 283 -4.99 3.41 6.48
N THR A 284 -4.98 3.39 5.14
CA THR A 284 -3.79 3.64 4.31
C THR A 284 -3.65 5.12 3.91
N ILE A 285 -4.75 5.86 3.81
CA ILE A 285 -4.73 7.27 3.36
C ILE A 285 -3.87 8.15 4.29
N ASN A 286 -4.02 7.99 5.60
CA ASN A 286 -3.29 8.82 6.57
C ASN A 286 -1.77 8.64 6.50
N PRO A 287 -1.20 7.42 6.52
CA PRO A 287 0.23 7.21 6.31
C PRO A 287 0.71 7.68 4.93
N GLY A 288 -0.12 7.54 3.89
CA GLY A 288 0.15 8.04 2.55
C GLY A 288 0.38 9.56 2.48
N ILE A 289 -0.07 10.31 3.50
CA ILE A 289 0.18 11.74 3.65
C ILE A 289 1.31 11.99 4.65
N ALA A 290 1.25 11.36 5.82
CA ALA A 290 2.16 11.64 6.93
C ALA A 290 3.61 11.21 6.65
N ALA A 291 3.82 10.05 6.04
CA ALA A 291 5.17 9.52 5.81
C ALA A 291 5.94 10.34 4.75
N PRO A 292 5.40 10.66 3.56
CA PRO A 292 6.09 11.54 2.60
C PRO A 292 6.37 12.93 3.16
N ALA A 293 5.45 13.49 3.96
CA ALA A 293 5.66 14.80 4.58
C ALA A 293 6.87 14.79 5.54
N ARG A 294 7.10 13.68 6.26
CA ARG A 294 8.30 13.51 7.11
C ARG A 294 9.58 13.38 6.29
N TYR A 295 9.54 12.71 5.13
CA TYR A 295 10.70 12.67 4.23
C TYR A 295 11.04 14.05 3.67
N ILE A 296 10.05 14.81 3.21
CA ILE A 296 10.24 16.19 2.75
C ILE A 296 10.85 17.03 3.87
N TYR A 297 10.34 16.93 5.10
CA TYR A 297 10.87 17.60 6.27
C TYR A 297 12.34 17.24 6.52
N THR A 298 12.67 15.95 6.61
CA THR A 298 14.03 15.48 6.85
C THR A 298 15.01 15.93 5.76
N MET A 299 14.59 15.86 4.48
CA MET A 299 15.41 16.32 3.36
C MET A 299 15.62 17.84 3.37
N ALA A 300 14.63 18.61 3.82
CA ALA A 300 14.75 20.08 3.95
C ALA A 300 15.66 20.47 5.11
N GLU A 301 15.59 19.77 6.26
CA GLU A 301 16.52 19.96 7.40
C GLU A 301 17.96 19.66 7.00
N ASP A 302 18.18 18.62 6.21
CA ASP A 302 19.51 18.24 5.70
C ASP A 302 20.00 19.15 4.55
N GLY A 303 19.20 20.11 4.10
CA GLY A 303 19.52 20.99 2.98
C GLY A 303 19.54 20.30 1.61
N ALA A 304 18.90 19.15 1.48
CA ALA A 304 18.64 18.47 0.22
C ALA A 304 17.45 19.12 -0.54
N LEU A 305 16.52 19.69 0.21
CA LEU A 305 15.40 20.48 -0.29
C LEU A 305 15.44 21.92 0.25
N PRO A 306 14.73 22.87 -0.38
CA PRO A 306 14.63 24.23 0.13
C PRO A 306 14.11 24.28 1.57
N LYS A 307 14.76 25.03 2.44
CA LYS A 307 14.47 25.11 3.89
C LYS A 307 13.03 25.46 4.23
N PHE A 308 12.33 26.19 3.34
CA PHE A 308 10.93 26.58 3.59
C PHE A 308 9.98 25.35 3.65
N LEU A 309 10.36 24.23 2.99
CA LEU A 309 9.59 22.98 3.00
C LEU A 309 9.63 22.29 4.37
N GLY A 310 10.69 22.53 5.15
CA GLY A 310 10.84 22.04 6.52
C GLY A 310 10.15 22.90 7.59
N LYS A 311 9.38 23.94 7.24
CA LYS A 311 8.73 24.78 8.23
C LYS A 311 7.70 24.04 9.07
N ILE A 312 7.86 24.15 10.40
CA ILE A 312 6.96 23.58 11.41
C ILE A 312 5.91 24.61 11.81
N HIS A 313 4.65 24.19 11.90
CA HIS A 313 3.57 25.06 12.34
C HIS A 313 3.74 25.41 13.83
N PRO A 314 3.68 26.69 14.24
CA PRO A 314 3.99 27.11 15.62
C PRO A 314 3.06 26.49 16.66
N LYS A 315 1.76 26.34 16.34
CA LYS A 315 0.75 25.78 17.24
C LYS A 315 0.67 24.25 17.19
N PHE A 316 0.64 23.66 15.99
CA PHE A 316 0.38 22.23 15.81
C PHE A 316 1.62 21.37 15.78
N LYS A 317 2.82 21.97 15.67
CA LYS A 317 4.13 21.28 15.62
C LYS A 317 4.27 20.28 14.45
N THR A 318 3.53 20.48 13.38
CA THR A 318 3.51 19.66 12.17
C THR A 318 4.28 20.33 11.03
N PRO A 319 4.90 19.59 10.11
CA PRO A 319 5.56 20.14 8.92
C PRO A 319 4.52 20.54 7.87
N TYR A 320 3.78 21.61 8.13
CA TYR A 320 2.59 22.00 7.40
C TYR A 320 2.82 22.27 5.90
N VAL A 321 3.98 22.83 5.54
CA VAL A 321 4.32 23.08 4.14
C VAL A 321 4.51 21.76 3.39
N ALA A 322 5.19 20.79 3.99
CA ALA A 322 5.36 19.47 3.43
C ALA A 322 4.01 18.75 3.25
N VAL A 323 3.10 18.86 4.23
CA VAL A 323 1.74 18.29 4.14
C VAL A 323 0.97 18.92 2.97
N ILE A 324 1.06 20.24 2.76
CA ILE A 324 0.42 20.91 1.62
C ILE A 324 0.99 20.41 0.29
N VAL A 325 2.32 20.28 0.18
CA VAL A 325 2.96 19.77 -1.04
C VAL A 325 2.50 18.35 -1.37
N VAL A 326 2.47 17.46 -0.37
CA VAL A 326 1.93 16.12 -0.51
C VAL A 326 0.47 16.15 -0.98
N GLY A 327 -0.34 17.04 -0.41
CA GLY A 327 -1.74 17.23 -0.83
C GLY A 327 -1.88 17.64 -2.29
N VAL A 328 -1.09 18.59 -2.75
CA VAL A 328 -1.11 19.05 -4.16
C VAL A 328 -0.75 17.91 -5.11
N ILE A 329 0.28 17.13 -4.78
CA ILE A 329 0.67 15.96 -5.59
C ILE A 329 -0.45 14.91 -5.62
N ASN A 330 -1.09 14.63 -4.47
CA ASN A 330 -2.26 13.73 -4.41
C ASN A 330 -3.38 14.20 -5.33
N PHE A 331 -3.73 15.50 -5.29
CA PHE A 331 -4.80 16.04 -6.16
C PHE A 331 -4.47 15.90 -7.65
N ILE A 332 -3.22 16.13 -8.04
CA ILE A 332 -2.78 15.94 -9.42
C ILE A 332 -2.93 14.47 -9.84
N LEU A 333 -2.50 13.54 -9.00
CA LEU A 333 -2.59 12.11 -9.29
C LEU A 333 -4.05 11.63 -9.36
N ILE A 334 -4.90 12.04 -8.41
CA ILE A 334 -6.33 11.71 -8.42
C ILE A 334 -7.01 12.27 -9.69
N ALA A 335 -6.60 13.45 -10.17
CA ALA A 335 -7.15 14.03 -11.39
C ALA A 335 -6.93 13.16 -12.64
N THR A 336 -5.90 12.28 -12.65
CA THR A 336 -5.69 11.30 -13.74
C THR A 336 -6.82 10.28 -13.82
N GLY A 337 -7.43 9.93 -12.70
CA GLY A 337 -8.54 8.99 -12.58
C GLY A 337 -8.19 7.53 -12.87
N SER A 338 -6.93 7.19 -13.09
CA SER A 338 -6.49 5.83 -13.42
C SER A 338 -5.67 5.21 -12.30
N ILE A 339 -6.26 4.26 -11.58
CA ILE A 339 -5.58 3.53 -10.49
C ILE A 339 -4.38 2.75 -11.04
N ASN A 340 -4.50 2.10 -12.20
CA ASN A 340 -3.41 1.37 -12.83
C ASN A 340 -2.21 2.27 -13.19
N TYR A 341 -2.46 3.48 -13.68
CA TYR A 341 -1.40 4.46 -13.94
C TYR A 341 -0.69 4.87 -12.63
N ILE A 342 -1.47 5.21 -11.61
CA ILE A 342 -0.97 5.59 -10.29
C ILE A 342 -0.15 4.45 -9.65
N ALA A 343 -0.67 3.21 -9.73
CA ALA A 343 0.04 2.02 -9.25
C ALA A 343 1.37 1.81 -9.98
N SER A 344 1.41 2.01 -11.31
CA SER A 344 2.64 1.87 -12.11
C SER A 344 3.69 2.91 -11.72
N VAL A 345 3.29 4.16 -11.52
CA VAL A 345 4.19 5.24 -11.05
C VAL A 345 4.76 4.91 -9.66
N SER A 346 3.90 4.46 -8.75
CA SER A 346 4.30 4.02 -7.42
C SER A 346 5.28 2.86 -7.48
N LEU A 347 4.95 1.82 -8.26
CA LEU A 347 5.73 0.59 -8.37
C LEU A 347 7.16 0.85 -8.86
N ILE A 348 7.32 1.59 -9.95
CA ILE A 348 8.63 1.91 -10.52
C ILE A 348 9.47 2.70 -9.52
N SER A 349 8.87 3.73 -8.92
CA SER A 349 9.56 4.56 -7.93
C SER A 349 9.98 3.74 -6.71
N LEU A 350 9.13 2.85 -6.23
CA LEU A 350 9.42 2.04 -5.06
C LEU A 350 10.46 0.95 -5.32
N ALA A 351 10.45 0.34 -6.51
CA ALA A 351 11.48 -0.61 -6.92
C ALA A 351 12.88 0.03 -6.88
N ILE A 352 13.01 1.27 -7.38
CA ILE A 352 14.26 2.04 -7.31
C ILE A 352 14.62 2.34 -5.83
N CYS A 353 13.65 2.73 -5.02
CA CYS A 353 13.86 2.98 -3.58
C CYS A 353 14.36 1.73 -2.85
N TYR A 354 13.77 0.56 -3.11
CA TYR A 354 14.20 -0.71 -2.51
C TYR A 354 15.59 -1.12 -2.96
N MET A 355 15.89 -0.95 -4.25
CA MET A 355 17.24 -1.22 -4.78
C MET A 355 18.29 -0.38 -4.05
N ILE A 356 18.05 0.92 -3.89
CA ILE A 356 18.96 1.81 -3.17
C ILE A 356 19.04 1.41 -1.68
N GLY A 357 17.93 1.06 -1.05
CA GLY A 357 17.88 0.58 0.34
C GLY A 357 18.71 -0.68 0.55
N CYS A 358 18.58 -1.66 -0.33
CA CYS A 358 19.36 -2.90 -0.29
C CYS A 358 20.87 -2.64 -0.49
N LEU A 359 21.24 -1.82 -1.49
CA LEU A 359 22.64 -1.43 -1.70
C LEU A 359 23.20 -0.69 -0.49
N SER A 360 22.41 0.17 0.15
CA SER A 360 22.80 0.89 1.36
C SER A 360 23.10 -0.05 2.52
N SER A 361 22.32 -1.13 2.67
CA SER A 361 22.53 -2.13 3.72
C SER A 361 23.84 -2.88 3.51
N VAL A 362 24.14 -3.32 2.30
CA VAL A 362 25.39 -4.02 1.97
C VAL A 362 26.59 -3.11 2.30
N SER A 363 26.57 -1.88 1.81
CA SER A 363 27.65 -0.92 2.07
C SER A 363 27.81 -0.60 3.56
N TYR A 364 26.70 -0.42 4.30
CA TYR A 364 26.73 -0.15 5.73
C TYR A 364 27.34 -1.30 6.55
N THR A 365 27.03 -2.54 6.19
CA THR A 365 27.59 -3.73 6.86
C THR A 365 29.11 -3.84 6.62
N HIS A 366 29.58 -3.56 5.40
CA HIS A 366 31.00 -3.53 5.09
C HIS A 366 31.74 -2.43 5.87
N LEU A 367 31.20 -1.21 5.90
CA LEU A 367 31.80 -0.10 6.67
C LEU A 367 31.92 -0.44 8.16
N ARG A 368 30.89 -1.05 8.75
CA ARG A 368 30.90 -1.44 10.16
C ARG A 368 31.88 -2.58 10.46
N ALA A 369 32.06 -3.52 9.54
CA ALA A 369 33.08 -4.57 9.68
C ALA A 369 34.47 -3.98 9.75
N HIS A 370 34.79 -3.03 8.86
CA HIS A 370 36.10 -2.34 8.90
C HIS A 370 36.33 -1.48 10.14
N GLU A 371 35.29 -0.86 10.70
CA GLU A 371 35.40 -0.14 11.97
C GLU A 371 35.75 -1.10 13.14
N THR A 372 35.16 -2.29 13.18
CA THR A 372 35.41 -3.29 14.23
C THR A 372 36.81 -3.86 14.12
N ASP A 373 37.35 -4.09 12.93
CA ASP A 373 38.70 -4.59 12.70
C ASP A 373 39.79 -3.56 13.08
N SER A 374 39.47 -2.27 13.08
CA SER A 374 40.41 -1.20 13.49
C SER A 374 40.53 -1.04 15.00
N TYR A 375 39.69 -1.70 15.80
CA TYR A 375 39.75 -1.71 17.27
C TYR A 375 40.32 -3.02 17.85
N LEU A 376 40.63 -4.01 17.02
CA LEU A 376 41.33 -5.25 17.37
C LEU A 376 42.82 -5.13 17.00
#